data_a730617c636a9d957a7e17b0efaaf466
#
_entry.id   a730617c636a9d957a7e17b0efaaf466
#
_cell.length_a   1.000
_cell.length_b   1.000
_cell.length_c   1.000
_cell.angle_alpha   90.00
_cell.angle_beta   90.00
_cell.angle_gamma   90.00
#
_symmetry.space_group_name_H-M   'P 1'
#
loop_
_entity.id
_entity.type
_entity.pdbx_description
1 polymer ?
#
loop_
_entity_poly.entity_id
_entity_poly.type
_entity_poly.pdbx_seq_one_letter_code
_entity_poly.pdbx_strand_id
1 'polypeptide(L)'
;MRQAAADFAPGLTAERVAARADGLEYFARLLIAEAVPRMAVLVQRLSDRQARELERNLHRADRAYRARVAQRTPPEAQMQRGDRMQRYLENWIGSLSPPQRQMVTTWSTTIQPVGGEVYASSTLPAIALRSALRLRRDRDVLETELRALLLAPDRRWTHAGDPRFASNRQETWQLLAQIAAATDETQRQRLTHKAEVVAAGFERLACGARQGGR
;
A
#
# COMPACT_ATOMS: atom_id res chain seq x y z
N MET A 1 1.94 -10.33 14.37
CA MET A 1 2.14 -11.03 13.10
C MET A 1 2.12 -12.55 13.23
N ARG A 2 2.84 -13.18 14.17
CA ARG A 2 2.74 -14.65 14.37
C ARG A 2 1.33 -15.15 14.66
N GLN A 3 0.54 -14.40 15.43
CA GLN A 3 -0.87 -14.67 15.66
C GLN A 3 -1.73 -14.54 14.38
N ALA A 4 -1.37 -13.66 13.45
CA ALA A 4 -2.09 -13.50 12.19
C ALA A 4 -1.94 -14.73 11.25
N ALA A 5 -0.81 -15.43 11.31
CA ALA A 5 -0.62 -16.65 10.53
C ALA A 5 -1.44 -17.83 11.09
N ALA A 6 -1.63 -17.90 12.41
CA ALA A 6 -2.46 -18.92 13.06
C ALA A 6 -3.97 -18.69 12.82
N ASP A 7 -4.38 -17.44 12.53
CA ASP A 7 -5.77 -17.05 12.34
C ASP A 7 -6.30 -17.29 10.90
N PHE A 8 -5.45 -17.77 9.97
CA PHE A 8 -5.88 -18.25 8.65
C PHE A 8 -6.52 -19.65 8.70
N ALA A 9 -7.00 -20.04 9.89
CA ALA A 9 -7.80 -21.23 10.07
C ALA A 9 -9.17 -21.11 9.38
N PRO A 10 -9.86 -22.22 9.11
CA PRO A 10 -11.23 -22.20 8.60
C PRO A 10 -12.12 -21.33 9.48
N GLY A 11 -12.69 -20.26 8.90
CA GLY A 11 -13.54 -19.29 9.61
C GLY A 11 -13.06 -17.83 9.57
N LEU A 12 -12.09 -17.48 8.71
CA LEU A 12 -11.72 -16.08 8.51
C LEU A 12 -12.87 -15.34 7.81
N THR A 13 -13.52 -14.44 8.53
CA THR A 13 -14.59 -13.58 7.99
C THR A 13 -14.01 -12.26 7.44
N ALA A 14 -14.79 -11.55 6.62
CA ALA A 14 -14.41 -10.23 6.09
C ALA A 14 -14.13 -9.22 7.21
N GLU A 15 -14.88 -9.27 8.33
CA GLU A 15 -14.68 -8.42 9.50
C GLU A 15 -13.34 -8.71 10.20
N ARG A 16 -12.95 -9.98 10.29
CA ARG A 16 -11.64 -10.37 10.83
C ARG A 16 -10.51 -9.90 9.93
N VAL A 17 -10.67 -10.03 8.61
CA VAL A 17 -9.71 -9.48 7.63
C VAL A 17 -9.59 -7.97 7.80
N ALA A 18 -10.72 -7.24 7.91
CA ALA A 18 -10.75 -5.80 8.12
C ALA A 18 -10.02 -5.40 9.41
N ALA A 19 -10.33 -6.04 10.53
CA ALA A 19 -9.68 -5.75 11.81
C ALA A 19 -8.16 -5.96 11.79
N ARG A 20 -7.69 -7.00 11.06
CA ARG A 20 -6.25 -7.24 10.87
C ARG A 20 -5.60 -6.20 9.96
N ALA A 21 -6.29 -5.79 8.91
CA ALA A 21 -5.82 -4.73 8.02
C ALA A 21 -5.70 -3.40 8.77
N ASP A 22 -6.66 -3.05 9.61
CA ASP A 22 -6.62 -1.84 10.45
C ASP A 22 -5.43 -1.88 11.44
N GLY A 23 -5.16 -3.05 12.03
CA GLY A 23 -3.98 -3.24 12.89
C GLY A 23 -2.66 -3.08 12.14
N LEU A 24 -2.56 -3.60 10.91
CA LEU A 24 -1.38 -3.42 10.06
C LEU A 24 -1.21 -1.98 9.63
N GLU A 25 -2.30 -1.29 9.28
CA GLU A 25 -2.28 0.13 8.94
C GLU A 25 -1.81 0.98 10.14
N TYR A 26 -2.34 0.73 11.33
CA TYR A 26 -1.88 1.39 12.55
C TYR A 26 -0.38 1.20 12.78
N PHE A 27 0.10 -0.05 12.66
CA PHE A 27 1.52 -0.36 12.80
C PHE A 27 2.38 0.34 11.73
N ALA A 28 1.94 0.34 10.47
CA ALA A 28 2.63 1.05 9.40
C ALA A 28 2.73 2.56 9.69
N ARG A 29 1.67 3.17 10.21
CA ARG A 29 1.67 4.58 10.62
C ARG A 29 2.70 4.87 11.72
N LEU A 30 2.85 3.98 12.70
CA LEU A 30 3.88 4.12 13.75
C LEU A 30 5.29 4.06 13.16
N LEU A 31 5.56 3.10 12.27
CA LEU A 31 6.86 2.99 11.60
C LEU A 31 7.19 4.22 10.75
N ILE A 32 6.22 4.72 10.02
CA ILE A 32 6.38 5.94 9.21
C ILE A 32 6.66 7.14 10.10
N ALA A 33 5.91 7.31 11.19
CA ALA A 33 6.10 8.41 12.13
C ALA A 33 7.53 8.44 12.69
N GLU A 34 8.07 7.27 13.04
CA GLU A 34 9.45 7.11 13.51
C GLU A 34 10.49 7.36 12.42
N ALA A 35 10.18 7.03 11.17
CA ALA A 35 11.09 7.23 10.03
C ALA A 35 11.17 8.68 9.55
N VAL A 36 10.12 9.49 9.75
CA VAL A 36 10.04 10.86 9.20
C VAL A 36 11.22 11.75 9.58
N PRO A 37 11.71 11.81 10.84
CA PRO A 37 12.85 12.66 11.19
C PRO A 37 14.13 12.27 10.44
N ARG A 38 14.34 10.97 10.23
CA ARG A 38 15.49 10.44 9.47
C ARG A 38 15.35 10.75 7.98
N MET A 39 14.14 10.64 7.44
CA MET A 39 13.85 11.03 6.06
C MET A 39 14.09 12.53 5.84
N ALA A 40 13.68 13.38 6.78
CA ALA A 40 13.93 14.81 6.72
C ALA A 40 15.43 15.11 6.62
N VAL A 41 16.26 14.48 7.45
CA VAL A 41 17.73 14.63 7.39
C VAL A 41 18.27 14.21 6.01
N LEU A 42 17.79 13.11 5.44
CA LEU A 42 18.21 12.69 4.10
C LEU A 42 17.83 13.70 3.03
N VAL A 43 16.61 14.22 3.08
CA VAL A 43 16.11 15.22 2.12
C VAL A 43 16.89 16.54 2.25
N GLN A 44 17.23 16.96 3.47
CA GLN A 44 18.05 18.16 3.71
C GLN A 44 19.46 18.05 3.12
N ARG A 45 20.05 16.85 3.14
CA ARG A 45 21.40 16.59 2.59
C ARG A 45 21.46 16.58 1.07
N LEU A 46 20.33 16.58 0.37
CA LEU A 46 20.32 16.68 -1.09
C LEU A 46 20.88 18.03 -1.52
N SER A 47 21.88 18.00 -2.41
CA SER A 47 22.34 19.20 -3.10
C SER A 47 21.21 19.79 -3.97
N ASP A 48 21.32 21.05 -4.32
CA ASP A 48 20.34 21.69 -5.21
C ASP A 48 20.23 20.98 -6.56
N ARG A 49 21.32 20.41 -7.05
CA ARG A 49 21.33 19.60 -8.29
C ARG A 49 20.51 18.32 -8.11
N GLN A 50 20.74 17.59 -7.03
CA GLN A 50 20.03 16.34 -6.73
C GLN A 50 18.54 16.59 -6.50
N ALA A 51 18.18 17.65 -5.77
CA ALA A 51 16.79 18.02 -5.54
C ALA A 51 16.05 18.34 -6.84
N ARG A 52 16.68 19.14 -7.74
CA ARG A 52 16.11 19.43 -9.07
C ARG A 52 16.00 18.17 -9.95
N GLU A 53 16.97 17.27 -9.86
CA GLU A 53 16.92 16.02 -10.61
C GLU A 53 15.79 15.12 -10.13
N LEU A 54 15.61 14.98 -8.81
CA LEU A 54 14.50 14.25 -8.22
C LEU A 54 13.16 14.86 -8.63
N GLU A 55 13.02 16.20 -8.59
CA GLU A 55 11.81 16.90 -9.04
C GLU A 55 11.50 16.61 -10.51
N ARG A 56 12.52 16.64 -11.39
CA ARG A 56 12.34 16.29 -12.82
C ARG A 56 11.91 14.83 -13.01
N ASN A 57 12.49 13.92 -12.24
CA ASN A 57 12.14 12.50 -12.31
C ASN A 57 10.70 12.24 -11.86
N LEU A 58 10.27 12.86 -10.76
CA LEU A 58 8.90 12.82 -10.29
C LEU A 58 7.92 13.36 -11.34
N HIS A 59 8.30 14.45 -11.98
CA HIS A 59 7.45 15.07 -13.03
C HIS A 59 7.35 14.19 -14.29
N ARG A 60 8.43 13.49 -14.66
CA ARG A 60 8.40 12.53 -15.78
C ARG A 60 7.54 11.31 -15.43
N ALA A 61 7.71 10.76 -14.24
CA ALA A 61 6.93 9.63 -13.77
C ALA A 61 5.42 9.95 -13.71
N ASP A 62 5.07 11.12 -13.22
CA ASP A 62 3.70 11.62 -13.16
C ASP A 62 3.08 11.74 -14.57
N ARG A 63 3.78 12.38 -15.51
CA ARG A 63 3.31 12.51 -16.88
C ARG A 63 3.14 11.14 -17.57
N ALA A 64 4.11 10.24 -17.41
CA ALA A 64 4.03 8.90 -17.98
C ALA A 64 2.86 8.09 -17.38
N TYR A 65 2.61 8.25 -16.08
CA TYR A 65 1.45 7.64 -15.43
C TYR A 65 0.13 8.20 -15.99
N ARG A 66 0.02 9.53 -16.12
CA ARG A 66 -1.15 10.21 -16.69
C ARG A 66 -1.47 9.71 -18.10
N ALA A 67 -0.47 9.70 -18.95
CA ALA A 67 -0.65 9.23 -20.32
C ALA A 67 -1.18 7.78 -20.36
N ARG A 68 -0.64 6.91 -19.52
CA ARG A 68 -1.12 5.51 -19.43
C ARG A 68 -2.55 5.38 -18.90
N VAL A 69 -2.92 6.19 -17.91
CA VAL A 69 -4.26 6.13 -17.32
C VAL A 69 -5.29 6.70 -18.29
N ALA A 70 -4.97 7.80 -18.97
CA ALA A 70 -5.87 8.45 -19.94
C ALA A 70 -6.17 7.57 -21.18
N GLN A 71 -5.25 6.65 -21.51
CA GLN A 71 -5.41 5.75 -22.67
C GLN A 71 -6.13 4.45 -22.33
N ARG A 72 -6.43 4.18 -21.05
CA ARG A 72 -7.06 2.92 -20.64
C ARG A 72 -8.56 2.93 -20.90
N THR A 73 -9.02 1.89 -21.53
CA THR A 73 -10.45 1.57 -21.58
C THR A 73 -10.91 0.95 -20.25
N PRO A 74 -12.21 1.06 -19.91
CA PRO A 74 -12.74 0.40 -18.70
C PRO A 74 -12.47 -1.10 -18.62
N PRO A 75 -12.60 -1.91 -19.71
CA PRO A 75 -12.25 -3.32 -19.69
C PRO A 75 -10.77 -3.58 -19.40
N GLU A 76 -9.87 -2.80 -19.99
CA GLU A 76 -8.42 -2.92 -19.73
C GLU A 76 -8.08 -2.58 -18.27
N ALA A 77 -8.72 -1.56 -17.72
CA ALA A 77 -8.53 -1.20 -16.30
C ALA A 77 -9.00 -2.32 -15.36
N GLN A 78 -10.13 -2.96 -15.70
CA GLN A 78 -10.66 -4.11 -14.97
C GLN A 78 -9.71 -5.31 -15.05
N MET A 79 -9.28 -5.70 -16.25
CA MET A 79 -8.34 -6.80 -16.46
C MET A 79 -7.05 -6.58 -15.67
N GLN A 80 -6.42 -5.41 -15.79
CA GLN A 80 -5.20 -5.08 -15.05
C GLN A 80 -5.38 -5.08 -13.52
N ARG A 81 -6.58 -4.79 -13.04
CA ARG A 81 -6.93 -4.88 -11.62
C ARG A 81 -6.94 -6.34 -11.17
N GLY A 82 -7.61 -7.19 -11.94
CA GLY A 82 -7.62 -8.64 -11.72
C GLY A 82 -6.21 -9.22 -11.71
N ASP A 83 -5.41 -8.93 -12.74
CA ASP A 83 -4.03 -9.40 -12.86
C ASP A 83 -3.14 -8.97 -11.67
N ARG A 84 -3.32 -7.74 -11.18
CA ARG A 84 -2.56 -7.27 -10.01
C ARG A 84 -2.96 -8.02 -8.75
N MET A 85 -4.25 -8.21 -8.53
CA MET A 85 -4.75 -8.96 -7.37
C MET A 85 -4.29 -10.42 -7.44
N GLN A 86 -4.37 -11.05 -8.61
CA GLN A 86 -3.87 -12.41 -8.81
C GLN A 86 -2.39 -12.51 -8.44
N ARG A 87 -1.52 -11.66 -9.01
CA ARG A 87 -0.08 -11.65 -8.67
C ARG A 87 0.18 -11.37 -7.19
N TYR A 88 -0.60 -10.50 -6.58
CA TYR A 88 -0.50 -10.24 -5.15
C TYR A 88 -0.81 -11.49 -4.33
N LEU A 89 -1.90 -12.19 -4.62
CA LEU A 89 -2.28 -13.42 -3.94
C LEU A 89 -1.27 -14.54 -4.20
N GLU A 90 -0.85 -14.75 -5.46
CA GLU A 90 0.15 -15.75 -5.83
C GLU A 90 1.50 -15.54 -5.12
N ASN A 91 1.86 -14.28 -4.90
CA ASN A 91 3.05 -13.97 -4.12
C ASN A 91 2.93 -14.43 -2.65
N TRP A 92 1.74 -14.50 -2.08
CA TRP A 92 1.52 -14.90 -0.69
C TRP A 92 1.23 -16.40 -0.52
N ILE A 93 0.35 -16.95 -1.35
CA ILE A 93 -0.14 -18.32 -1.20
C ILE A 93 0.34 -19.28 -2.30
N GLY A 94 1.02 -18.77 -3.32
CA GLY A 94 1.40 -19.57 -4.50
C GLY A 94 0.32 -19.58 -5.57
N SER A 95 0.40 -20.53 -6.50
CA SER A 95 -0.51 -20.61 -7.64
C SER A 95 -1.97 -20.69 -7.20
N LEU A 96 -2.81 -19.85 -7.81
CA LEU A 96 -4.25 -19.90 -7.57
C LEU A 96 -4.91 -21.05 -8.30
N SER A 97 -5.86 -21.71 -7.64
CA SER A 97 -6.73 -22.69 -8.27
C SER A 97 -7.71 -22.02 -9.26
N PRO A 98 -8.32 -22.78 -10.20
CA PRO A 98 -9.32 -22.20 -11.10
C PRO A 98 -10.48 -21.49 -10.37
N PRO A 99 -11.07 -22.04 -9.29
CA PRO A 99 -12.08 -21.33 -8.51
C PRO A 99 -11.56 -20.02 -7.89
N GLN A 100 -10.34 -20.01 -7.35
CA GLN A 100 -9.73 -18.80 -6.78
C GLN A 100 -9.51 -17.72 -7.84
N ARG A 101 -9.05 -18.07 -9.04
CA ARG A 101 -8.94 -17.13 -10.17
C ARG A 101 -10.30 -16.56 -10.57
N GLN A 102 -11.35 -17.39 -10.56
CA GLN A 102 -12.71 -16.92 -10.84
C GLN A 102 -13.20 -15.91 -9.79
N MET A 103 -12.90 -16.14 -8.50
CA MET A 103 -13.21 -15.15 -7.41
C MET A 103 -12.52 -13.80 -7.69
N VAL A 104 -11.25 -13.81 -8.09
CA VAL A 104 -10.50 -12.58 -8.45
C VAL A 104 -11.13 -11.89 -9.66
N THR A 105 -11.54 -12.66 -10.68
CA THR A 105 -12.20 -12.11 -11.87
C THR A 105 -13.52 -11.45 -11.48
N THR A 106 -14.37 -12.11 -10.72
CA THR A 106 -15.64 -11.56 -10.23
C THR A 106 -15.39 -10.30 -9.41
N TRP A 107 -14.47 -10.33 -8.44
CA TRP A 107 -14.11 -9.15 -7.67
C TRP A 107 -13.67 -7.98 -8.55
N SER A 108 -12.90 -8.24 -9.61
CA SER A 108 -12.43 -7.17 -10.50
C SER A 108 -13.57 -6.46 -11.24
N THR A 109 -14.74 -7.12 -11.39
CA THR A 109 -15.93 -6.51 -11.97
C THR A 109 -16.76 -5.71 -10.97
N THR A 110 -16.76 -6.11 -9.69
CA THR A 110 -17.53 -5.43 -8.64
C THR A 110 -16.87 -4.13 -8.17
N ILE A 111 -15.55 -4.03 -8.27
CA ILE A 111 -14.81 -2.83 -7.88
C ILE A 111 -15.22 -1.63 -8.74
N GLN A 112 -15.76 -0.64 -8.09
CA GLN A 112 -16.18 0.59 -8.75
C GLN A 112 -14.95 1.41 -9.18
N PRO A 113 -14.89 1.86 -10.44
CA PRO A 113 -13.80 2.71 -10.87
C PRO A 113 -13.85 4.06 -10.16
N VAL A 114 -12.80 4.34 -9.42
CA VAL A 114 -12.54 5.65 -8.81
C VAL A 114 -11.54 6.45 -9.68
N GLY A 115 -11.74 6.40 -10.96
CA GLY A 115 -10.87 6.78 -12.06
C GLY A 115 -10.04 8.06 -11.90
N GLY A 116 -10.62 9.25 -12.06
CA GLY A 116 -9.91 10.53 -11.94
C GLY A 116 -9.37 10.78 -10.53
N GLU A 117 -9.99 10.20 -9.52
CA GLU A 117 -9.64 10.35 -8.12
C GLU A 117 -8.45 9.46 -7.71
N VAL A 118 -8.38 8.22 -8.20
CA VAL A 118 -7.18 7.38 -8.06
C VAL A 118 -6.01 8.04 -8.76
N TYR A 119 -6.26 8.67 -9.89
CA TYR A 119 -5.29 9.47 -10.59
C TYR A 119 -4.83 10.66 -9.72
N ALA A 120 -5.75 11.45 -9.19
CA ALA A 120 -5.42 12.54 -8.29
C ALA A 120 -4.64 12.04 -7.07
N SER A 121 -5.07 10.94 -6.44
CA SER A 121 -4.38 10.36 -5.28
C SER A 121 -2.98 9.82 -5.61
N SER A 122 -2.72 9.35 -6.82
CA SER A 122 -1.38 8.87 -7.22
C SER A 122 -0.42 9.98 -7.60
N THR A 123 -0.92 11.17 -7.95
CA THR A 123 -0.10 12.34 -8.30
C THR A 123 0.17 13.28 -7.11
N LEU A 124 -0.74 13.30 -6.14
CA LEU A 124 -0.60 14.10 -4.93
C LEU A 124 0.67 13.82 -4.12
N PRO A 125 1.15 12.55 -3.97
CA PRO A 125 2.44 12.28 -3.37
C PRO A 125 3.59 12.98 -4.08
N ALA A 126 3.58 13.00 -5.40
CA ALA A 126 4.62 13.67 -6.17
C ALA A 126 4.56 15.20 -6.02
N ILE A 127 3.35 15.77 -5.94
CA ILE A 127 3.16 17.20 -5.67
C ILE A 127 3.63 17.57 -4.27
N ALA A 128 3.21 16.81 -3.25
CA ALA A 128 3.58 17.07 -1.87
C ALA A 128 5.07 16.85 -1.62
N LEU A 129 5.68 15.83 -2.24
CA LEU A 129 7.12 15.64 -2.17
C LEU A 129 7.89 16.79 -2.85
N ARG A 130 7.37 17.34 -3.95
CA ARG A 130 7.95 18.56 -4.56
C ARG A 130 7.87 19.77 -3.62
N SER A 131 6.75 19.94 -2.93
CA SER A 131 6.62 20.99 -1.92
C SER A 131 7.61 20.79 -0.78
N ALA A 132 7.74 19.58 -0.27
CA ALA A 132 8.74 19.23 0.75
C ALA A 132 10.17 19.50 0.28
N LEU A 133 10.51 19.18 -0.97
CA LEU A 133 11.82 19.45 -1.56
C LEU A 133 12.15 20.96 -1.62
N ARG A 134 11.16 21.81 -1.88
CA ARG A 134 11.32 23.27 -1.88
C ARG A 134 11.54 23.82 -0.47
N LEU A 135 10.90 23.23 0.52
CA LEU A 135 10.97 23.61 1.93
C LEU A 135 12.11 22.92 2.69
N ARG A 136 12.95 22.12 2.02
CA ARG A 136 13.94 21.24 2.65
C ARG A 136 14.98 21.93 3.53
N ARG A 137 15.15 23.26 3.41
CA ARG A 137 16.10 24.02 4.24
C ARG A 137 15.57 24.26 5.65
N ASP A 138 14.25 24.26 5.82
CA ASP A 138 13.60 24.35 7.12
C ASP A 138 13.21 22.93 7.57
N ARG A 139 13.86 22.44 8.61
CA ARG A 139 13.67 21.08 9.11
C ARG A 139 12.27 20.85 9.66
N ASP A 140 11.75 21.78 10.43
CA ASP A 140 10.48 21.61 11.15
C ASP A 140 9.32 21.64 10.16
N VAL A 141 9.40 22.54 9.18
CA VAL A 141 8.44 22.60 8.07
C VAL A 141 8.53 21.34 7.23
N LEU A 142 9.73 20.87 6.90
CA LEU A 142 9.94 19.63 6.13
C LEU A 142 9.38 18.41 6.86
N GLU A 143 9.66 18.24 8.15
CA GLU A 143 9.11 17.13 8.95
C GLU A 143 7.58 17.17 9.00
N THR A 144 7.01 18.36 9.18
CA THR A 144 5.56 18.57 9.17
C THR A 144 4.94 18.16 7.83
N GLU A 145 5.54 18.60 6.73
CA GLU A 145 5.06 18.24 5.38
C GLU A 145 5.22 16.74 5.09
N LEU A 146 6.33 16.12 5.49
CA LEU A 146 6.53 14.67 5.36
C LEU A 146 5.54 13.88 6.22
N ARG A 147 5.26 14.32 7.45
CA ARG A 147 4.23 13.69 8.30
C ARG A 147 2.85 13.79 7.65
N ALA A 148 2.47 14.99 7.19
CA ALA A 148 1.20 15.18 6.51
C ALA A 148 1.08 14.34 5.23
N LEU A 149 2.18 14.20 4.48
CA LEU A 149 2.26 13.40 3.28
C LEU A 149 2.08 11.91 3.53
N LEU A 150 2.74 11.39 4.56
CA LEU A 150 2.88 9.96 4.76
C LEU A 150 1.87 9.38 5.76
N LEU A 151 1.44 10.18 6.77
CA LEU A 151 0.58 9.70 7.85
C LEU A 151 -0.89 10.11 7.70
N ALA A 152 -1.18 11.11 6.89
CA ALA A 152 -2.54 11.57 6.63
C ALA A 152 -2.86 11.60 5.13
N PRO A 153 -2.61 10.50 4.40
CA PRO A 153 -2.90 10.45 2.97
C PRO A 153 -4.37 10.78 2.70
N ASP A 154 -5.28 10.27 3.53
CA ASP A 154 -6.72 10.42 3.36
C ASP A 154 -7.20 11.87 3.41
N ARG A 155 -6.56 12.72 4.21
CA ARG A 155 -6.95 14.13 4.32
C ARG A 155 -6.56 14.97 3.11
N ARG A 156 -5.52 14.60 2.40
CA ARG A 156 -5.01 15.35 1.24
C ARG A 156 -5.30 14.67 -0.10
N TRP A 157 -5.53 13.34 -0.09
CA TRP A 157 -5.46 12.54 -1.32
C TRP A 157 -6.75 11.83 -1.66
N THR A 158 -7.65 11.75 -0.72
CA THR A 158 -8.91 11.10 -0.96
C THR A 158 -10.02 12.11 -0.86
N HIS A 159 -10.98 11.91 -1.69
CA HIS A 159 -12.34 12.20 -1.38
C HIS A 159 -12.71 11.33 -0.17
N ALA A 160 -12.21 11.70 1.03
CA ALA A 160 -12.34 10.92 2.28
C ALA A 160 -13.78 10.61 2.68
N GLY A 161 -14.75 11.03 1.87
CA GLY A 161 -16.17 10.73 1.98
C GLY A 161 -16.74 10.03 0.77
N ASP A 162 -15.94 9.61 -0.22
CA ASP A 162 -16.49 8.89 -1.37
C ASP A 162 -16.88 7.46 -0.96
N PRO A 163 -18.19 7.12 -0.98
CA PRO A 163 -18.68 5.81 -0.54
C PRO A 163 -18.10 4.66 -1.36
N ARG A 164 -17.62 4.93 -2.58
CA ARG A 164 -16.98 3.92 -3.44
C ARG A 164 -15.71 3.36 -2.84
N PHE A 165 -14.92 4.17 -2.09
CA PHE A 165 -13.74 3.65 -1.40
C PHE A 165 -14.11 2.66 -0.29
N ALA A 166 -15.13 3.00 0.51
CA ALA A 166 -15.61 2.10 1.55
C ALA A 166 -16.16 0.80 0.96
N SER A 167 -16.97 0.91 -0.11
CA SER A 167 -17.51 -0.24 -0.83
C SER A 167 -16.39 -1.11 -1.43
N ASN A 168 -15.45 -0.52 -2.16
CA ASN A 168 -14.33 -1.26 -2.75
C ASN A 168 -13.44 -1.94 -1.70
N ARG A 169 -13.28 -1.31 -0.54
CA ARG A 169 -12.54 -1.89 0.59
C ARG A 169 -13.27 -3.10 1.14
N GLN A 170 -14.57 -3.01 1.33
CA GLN A 170 -15.41 -4.12 1.79
C GLN A 170 -15.38 -5.31 0.81
N GLU A 171 -15.56 -5.06 -0.50
CA GLU A 171 -15.46 -6.07 -1.55
C GLU A 171 -14.08 -6.77 -1.53
N THR A 172 -13.03 -6.00 -1.27
CA THR A 172 -11.67 -6.56 -1.18
C THR A 172 -11.52 -7.46 0.07
N TRP A 173 -12.09 -7.09 1.21
CA TRP A 173 -12.07 -7.94 2.40
C TRP A 173 -12.88 -9.22 2.22
N GLN A 174 -14.01 -9.15 1.52
CA GLN A 174 -14.80 -10.32 1.17
C GLN A 174 -14.03 -11.28 0.25
N LEU A 175 -13.37 -10.76 -0.79
CA LEU A 175 -12.49 -11.56 -1.64
C LEU A 175 -11.41 -12.27 -0.81
N LEU A 176 -10.70 -11.55 0.05
CA LEU A 176 -9.61 -12.13 0.85
C LEU A 176 -10.13 -13.21 1.81
N ALA A 177 -11.29 -13.03 2.39
CA ALA A 177 -11.96 -14.05 3.22
C ALA A 177 -12.33 -15.29 2.40
N GLN A 178 -12.92 -15.11 1.21
CA GLN A 178 -13.26 -16.21 0.30
C GLN A 178 -12.02 -16.99 -0.16
N ILE A 179 -10.95 -16.28 -0.54
CA ILE A 179 -9.68 -16.89 -0.93
C ILE A 179 -9.09 -17.68 0.24
N ALA A 180 -9.08 -17.12 1.46
CA ALA A 180 -8.58 -17.81 2.65
C ALA A 180 -9.37 -19.10 2.94
N ALA A 181 -10.70 -19.07 2.81
CA ALA A 181 -11.55 -20.24 2.97
C ALA A 181 -11.30 -21.32 1.90
N ALA A 182 -10.88 -20.91 0.71
CA ALA A 182 -10.60 -21.79 -0.42
C ALA A 182 -9.12 -22.23 -0.52
N THR A 183 -8.27 -21.89 0.46
CA THR A 183 -6.85 -22.34 0.46
C THR A 183 -6.72 -23.81 0.79
N ASP A 184 -5.87 -24.51 0.06
CA ASP A 184 -5.42 -25.84 0.40
C ASP A 184 -4.30 -25.82 1.47
N GLU A 185 -3.86 -27.00 1.91
CA GLU A 185 -2.83 -27.13 2.93
C GLU A 185 -1.48 -26.54 2.49
N THR A 186 -1.09 -26.75 1.25
CA THR A 186 0.16 -26.23 0.69
C THR A 186 0.15 -24.69 0.67
N GLN A 187 -0.97 -24.11 0.27
CA GLN A 187 -1.16 -22.66 0.26
C GLN A 187 -1.13 -22.08 1.67
N ARG A 188 -1.75 -22.76 2.66
CA ARG A 188 -1.70 -22.34 4.07
C ARG A 188 -0.28 -22.36 4.64
N GLN A 189 0.46 -23.44 4.41
CA GLN A 189 1.86 -23.55 4.85
C GLN A 189 2.74 -22.46 4.25
N ARG A 190 2.56 -22.17 2.95
CA ARG A 190 3.31 -21.10 2.26
C ARG A 190 2.99 -19.72 2.84
N LEU A 191 1.72 -19.45 3.11
CA LEU A 191 1.29 -18.20 3.73
C LEU A 191 1.91 -18.02 5.12
N THR A 192 1.83 -19.07 5.95
CA THR A 192 2.41 -19.08 7.30
C THR A 192 3.91 -18.81 7.25
N HIS A 193 4.64 -19.56 6.43
CA HIS A 193 6.08 -19.36 6.26
C HIS A 193 6.42 -17.93 5.83
N LYS A 194 5.68 -17.39 4.87
CA LYS A 194 5.91 -16.03 4.39
C LYS A 194 5.62 -14.97 5.46
N ALA A 195 4.55 -15.15 6.23
CA ALA A 195 4.23 -14.27 7.36
C ALA A 195 5.33 -14.31 8.44
N GLU A 196 5.92 -15.47 8.71
CA GLU A 196 7.05 -15.63 9.64
C GLU A 196 8.31 -14.92 9.15
N VAL A 197 8.64 -15.06 7.85
CA VAL A 197 9.79 -14.37 7.25
C VAL A 197 9.64 -12.84 7.36
N VAL A 198 8.45 -12.32 7.08
CA VAL A 198 8.14 -10.89 7.20
C VAL A 198 8.24 -10.45 8.67
N ALA A 199 7.67 -11.22 9.60
CA ALA A 199 7.74 -10.92 11.04
C ALA A 199 9.18 -10.88 11.55
N ALA A 200 10.00 -11.88 11.18
CA ALA A 200 11.43 -11.92 11.54
C ALA A 200 12.20 -10.73 10.93
N GLY A 201 11.82 -10.28 9.75
CA GLY A 201 12.37 -9.05 9.13
C GLY A 201 12.12 -7.81 10.00
N PHE A 202 10.89 -7.62 10.46
CA PHE A 202 10.54 -6.51 11.35
C PHE A 202 11.21 -6.60 12.72
N GLU A 203 11.32 -7.80 13.32
CA GLU A 203 12.03 -8.01 14.59
C GLU A 203 13.51 -7.61 14.48
N ARG A 204 14.19 -7.99 13.39
CA ARG A 204 15.59 -7.59 13.13
C ARG A 204 15.74 -6.07 13.01
N LEU A 205 14.83 -5.41 12.29
CA LEU A 205 14.85 -3.95 12.17
C LEU A 205 14.64 -3.25 13.52
N ALA A 206 13.73 -3.76 14.35
CA ALA A 206 13.46 -3.22 15.67
C ALA A 206 14.66 -3.42 16.64
N CYS A 207 15.35 -4.56 16.56
CA CYS A 207 16.55 -4.83 17.37
C CYS A 207 17.74 -3.98 16.92
N GLY A 208 17.95 -3.84 15.60
CA GLY A 208 19.04 -3.01 15.06
C GLY A 208 18.90 -1.53 15.39
N ALA A 209 17.69 -1.02 15.46
CA ALA A 209 17.42 0.36 15.86
C ALA A 209 17.78 0.67 17.32
N ARG A 210 17.72 -0.33 18.23
CA ARG A 210 18.09 -0.18 19.63
C ARG A 210 19.63 -0.19 19.86
N GLN A 211 20.38 -0.80 18.96
CA GLN A 211 21.86 -0.89 19.08
C GLN A 211 22.58 0.31 18.45
N GLY A 212 21.97 1.00 17.49
CA GLY A 212 22.54 2.18 16.82
C GLY A 212 22.29 3.52 17.52
N GLY A 213 21.66 3.51 18.70
CA GLY A 213 21.32 4.70 19.49
C GLY A 213 22.22 4.89 20.74
N ARG A 214 23.38 4.22 20.80
CA ARG A 214 24.42 4.47 21.82
C ARG A 214 25.59 5.20 21.24
#